data_f106152d48e26008e75e05cdfdb18440
#
_entry.id   f106152d48e26008e75e05cdfdb18440
#
_cell.length_a   1.000
_cell.length_b   1.000
_cell.length_c   1.000
_cell.angle_alpha   90.00
_cell.angle_beta   90.00
_cell.angle_gamma   90.00
#
_symmetry.space_group_name_H-M   'P 1'
#
loop_
_entity.id
_entity.type
_entity.pdbx_description
1 polymer ?
#
loop_
_entity_poly.entity_id
_entity_poly.type
_entity_poly.pdbx_seq_one_letter_code
_entity_poly.pdbx_strand_id
1 'polypeptide(L)'
;QRANYKIKELVIEPGKSLSMQRHSHRSEYWYVLNGSCDLITLIGSDEVTNKLKKQAGGFEIPIKTWHKGTNPYSDNCHILEVQYGSECSESDIERLES
;
A
#
# COMPACT_ATOMS: atom_id res chain seq x y z
N GLN A 1 18.73 12.41 -14.41
CA GLN A 1 18.17 11.89 -13.16
C GLN A 1 17.34 10.65 -13.42
N ARG A 2 17.68 9.58 -12.78
CA ARG A 2 16.89 8.38 -12.98
C ARG A 2 16.05 8.05 -11.76
N ALA A 3 14.89 7.48 -12.02
CA ALA A 3 14.01 7.02 -10.97
C ALA A 3 14.58 5.75 -10.36
N ASN A 4 14.24 5.53 -9.10
CA ASN A 4 14.58 4.31 -8.39
C ASN A 4 13.38 3.39 -8.35
N TYR A 5 13.65 2.10 -8.34
CA TYR A 5 12.60 1.09 -8.25
C TYR A 5 12.94 0.11 -7.14
N LYS A 6 11.91 -0.39 -6.49
CA LYS A 6 12.05 -1.47 -5.54
C LYS A 6 10.79 -2.33 -5.63
N ILE A 7 10.95 -3.63 -5.64
CA ILE A 7 9.84 -4.56 -5.70
C ILE A 7 9.91 -5.46 -4.49
N LYS A 8 8.79 -5.62 -3.81
CA LYS A 8 8.73 -6.55 -2.69
C LYS A 8 7.34 -7.14 -2.56
N GLU A 9 7.26 -8.23 -1.82
CA GLU A 9 5.98 -8.86 -1.53
C GLU A 9 5.59 -8.56 -0.10
N LEU A 10 4.34 -8.15 0.07
CA LEU A 10 3.76 -7.94 1.39
C LEU A 10 2.75 -9.06 1.65
N VAL A 11 2.69 -9.53 2.88
CA VAL A 11 1.69 -10.50 3.30
C VAL A 11 0.93 -9.90 4.46
N ILE A 12 -0.39 -9.82 4.33
CA ILE A 12 -1.24 -9.36 5.41
C ILE A 12 -2.11 -10.53 5.84
N GLU A 13 -1.90 -11.00 7.06
CA GLU A 13 -2.67 -12.11 7.60
C GLU A 13 -4.09 -11.65 7.95
N PRO A 14 -5.05 -12.59 8.03
CA PRO A 14 -6.41 -12.24 8.41
C PRO A 14 -6.45 -11.51 9.75
N GLY A 15 -7.23 -10.42 9.79
CA GLY A 15 -7.38 -9.63 10.98
C GLY A 15 -6.24 -8.67 11.27
N LYS A 16 -5.22 -8.62 10.41
CA LYS A 16 -4.07 -7.75 10.62
C LYS A 16 -4.14 -6.54 9.72
N SER A 17 -3.40 -5.50 10.11
CA SER A 17 -3.33 -4.25 9.36
C SER A 17 -1.90 -3.74 9.37
N LEU A 18 -1.52 -3.07 8.29
CA LEU A 18 -0.29 -2.28 8.25
C LEU A 18 -0.60 -0.91 8.85
N SER A 19 0.45 -0.18 9.22
CA SER A 19 0.24 1.17 9.77
C SER A 19 -0.25 2.12 8.69
N MET A 20 -0.98 3.15 9.10
CA MET A 20 -1.31 4.25 8.19
C MET A 20 -0.05 5.06 7.98
N GLN A 21 0.37 5.21 6.72
CA GLN A 21 1.65 5.80 6.40
C GLN A 21 1.62 6.53 5.07
N ARG A 22 2.59 7.40 4.86
CA ARG A 22 2.80 8.04 3.55
C ARG A 22 4.28 8.20 3.28
N HIS A 23 4.61 8.43 2.01
CA HIS A 23 5.99 8.59 1.56
C HIS A 23 6.10 9.85 0.72
N SER A 24 7.22 10.56 0.86
CA SER A 24 7.39 11.85 0.21
C SER A 24 8.07 11.76 -1.14
N HIS A 25 8.82 10.68 -1.40
CA HIS A 25 9.69 10.59 -2.56
C HIS A 25 9.40 9.40 -3.45
N ARG A 26 8.36 8.62 -3.12
CA ARG A 26 8.02 7.46 -3.93
C ARG A 26 6.52 7.28 -4.01
N SER A 27 6.08 6.76 -5.15
CA SER A 27 4.75 6.22 -5.33
C SER A 27 4.82 4.71 -5.18
N GLU A 28 3.68 4.07 -5.01
CA GLU A 28 3.60 2.62 -4.92
C GLU A 28 2.49 2.13 -5.81
N TYR A 29 2.68 0.92 -6.33
CA TYR A 29 1.66 0.22 -7.09
C TYR A 29 1.47 -1.13 -6.41
N TRP A 30 0.24 -1.42 -5.99
CA TRP A 30 -0.09 -2.64 -5.28
C TRP A 30 -0.92 -3.55 -6.17
N TYR A 31 -0.48 -4.77 -6.33
CA TYR A 31 -1.17 -5.77 -7.14
C TYR A 31 -1.34 -7.02 -6.29
N VAL A 32 -2.58 -7.48 -6.10
CA VAL A 32 -2.85 -8.64 -5.26
C VAL A 32 -2.56 -9.91 -6.05
N LEU A 33 -1.62 -10.69 -5.51
CA LEU A 33 -1.24 -11.96 -6.10
C LEU A 33 -2.18 -13.08 -5.66
N ASN A 34 -2.66 -13.00 -4.40
CA ASN A 34 -3.55 -14.00 -3.85
C ASN A 34 -4.30 -13.42 -2.67
N GLY A 35 -5.53 -13.86 -2.46
CA GLY A 35 -6.35 -13.37 -1.38
C GLY A 35 -7.01 -12.03 -1.70
N SER A 36 -7.40 -11.31 -0.67
CA SER A 36 -8.03 -9.99 -0.78
C SER A 36 -7.58 -9.13 0.39
N CYS A 37 -7.57 -7.83 0.19
CA CYS A 37 -7.38 -6.88 1.28
C CYS A 37 -8.09 -5.59 0.96
N ASP A 38 -8.22 -4.73 1.97
CA ASP A 38 -8.74 -3.39 1.78
C ASP A 38 -7.58 -2.41 1.86
N LEU A 39 -7.51 -1.52 0.89
CA LEU A 39 -6.56 -0.41 0.90
C LEU A 39 -7.34 0.83 1.30
N ILE A 40 -6.99 1.40 2.44
CA ILE A 40 -7.65 2.59 2.96
C ILE A 40 -6.76 3.78 2.68
N THR A 41 -7.31 4.78 2.02
CA THR A 41 -6.60 6.02 1.74
C THR A 41 -7.34 7.18 2.39
N LEU A 42 -6.58 8.22 2.75
CA LEU A 42 -7.18 9.46 3.26
C LEU A 42 -7.19 10.50 2.16
N ILE A 43 -8.35 11.09 1.93
CA ILE A 43 -8.51 12.21 1.02
C ILE A 43 -9.06 13.35 1.86
N GLY A 44 -8.18 14.30 2.22
CA GLY A 44 -8.52 15.25 3.25
C GLY A 44 -8.68 14.53 4.58
N SER A 45 -9.86 14.65 5.20
CA SER A 45 -10.16 13.95 6.44
C SER A 45 -11.03 12.71 6.22
N ASP A 46 -11.34 12.38 4.96
CA ASP A 46 -12.23 11.27 4.64
C ASP A 46 -11.44 10.02 4.34
N GLU A 47 -11.88 8.89 4.90
CA GLU A 47 -11.32 7.59 4.56
C GLU A 47 -12.06 7.01 3.37
N VAL A 48 -11.29 6.52 2.41
CA VAL A 48 -11.85 5.82 1.25
C VAL A 48 -11.32 4.40 1.28
N THR A 49 -12.21 3.43 1.20
CA THR A 49 -11.86 2.02 1.21
C THR A 49 -11.91 1.47 -0.20
N ASN A 50 -10.79 0.88 -0.62
CA ASN A 50 -10.68 0.26 -1.94
C ASN A 50 -10.42 -1.22 -1.72
N LYS A 51 -11.34 -2.06 -2.19
CA LYS A 51 -11.15 -3.51 -2.06
C LYS A 51 -10.24 -3.98 -3.17
N LEU A 52 -9.13 -4.59 -2.78
CA LEU A 52 -8.17 -5.15 -3.72
C LEU A 52 -8.29 -6.66 -3.68
N LYS A 53 -8.30 -7.30 -4.85
CA LYS A 53 -8.42 -8.74 -4.93
C LYS A 53 -7.68 -9.24 -6.16
N LYS A 54 -7.42 -10.55 -6.14
CA LYS A 54 -6.76 -11.22 -7.24
C LYS A 54 -7.49 -10.96 -8.56
N GLN A 55 -6.74 -10.65 -9.60
CA GLN A 55 -7.24 -10.46 -10.97
C GLN A 55 -8.09 -9.20 -11.15
N ALA A 56 -8.13 -8.32 -10.19
CA ALA A 56 -8.89 -7.08 -10.29
C ALA A 56 -8.04 -5.89 -10.73
N GLY A 57 -6.78 -6.13 -11.16
CA GLY A 57 -5.86 -5.06 -11.52
C GLY A 57 -5.17 -4.53 -10.30
N GLY A 58 -4.31 -3.55 -10.51
CA GLY A 58 -3.54 -2.96 -9.43
C GLY A 58 -4.09 -1.60 -9.03
N PHE A 59 -3.48 -1.04 -8.00
CA PHE A 59 -3.89 0.24 -7.47
C PHE A 59 -2.66 1.09 -7.24
N GLU A 60 -2.67 2.30 -7.78
CA GLU A 60 -1.55 3.23 -7.63
C GLU A 60 -1.77 4.12 -6.41
N ILE A 61 -0.73 4.24 -5.58
CA ILE A 61 -0.72 5.10 -4.42
C ILE A 61 0.30 6.20 -4.68
N PRO A 62 -0.16 7.43 -4.98
CA PRO A 62 0.76 8.53 -5.28
C PRO A 62 1.58 8.94 -4.05
N ILE A 63 2.65 9.70 -4.30
CA ILE A 63 3.43 10.28 -3.20
C ILE A 63 2.51 11.09 -2.29
N LYS A 64 2.89 11.14 -1.02
CA LYS A 64 2.21 11.94 0.02
C LYS A 64 0.77 11.55 0.27
N THR A 65 0.37 10.36 -0.15
CA THR A 65 -0.98 9.86 0.09
C THR A 65 -0.96 8.96 1.31
N TRP A 66 -1.73 9.32 2.33
CA TRP A 66 -1.90 8.47 3.51
C TRP A 66 -2.63 7.20 3.12
N HIS A 67 -2.06 6.05 3.47
CA HIS A 67 -2.65 4.77 3.10
C HIS A 67 -2.29 3.68 4.11
N LYS A 68 -3.15 2.68 4.19
CA LYS A 68 -2.82 1.46 4.93
C LYS A 68 -3.56 0.29 4.30
N GLY A 69 -2.94 -0.89 4.38
CA GLY A 69 -3.60 -2.12 3.99
C GLY A 69 -4.14 -2.82 5.21
N THR A 70 -5.31 -3.41 5.09
CA THR A 70 -5.90 -4.19 6.16
C THR A 70 -6.57 -5.43 5.56
N ASN A 71 -6.58 -6.52 6.32
CA ASN A 71 -7.16 -7.77 5.82
C ASN A 71 -8.31 -8.20 6.73
N PRO A 72 -9.53 -7.77 6.43
CA PRO A 72 -10.70 -8.23 7.19
C PRO A 72 -11.26 -9.55 6.68
N TYR A 73 -10.55 -10.22 5.77
CA TYR A 73 -11.02 -11.44 5.13
C TYR A 73 -10.39 -12.67 5.79
N SER A 74 -10.70 -13.85 5.29
CA SER A 74 -10.33 -15.10 5.96
C SER A 74 -9.02 -15.72 5.49
N ASP A 75 -8.46 -15.25 4.37
CA ASP A 75 -7.23 -15.80 3.82
C ASP A 75 -6.11 -14.77 3.88
N ASN A 76 -4.87 -15.26 3.88
CA ASN A 76 -3.72 -14.36 3.76
C ASN A 76 -3.81 -13.59 2.44
N CYS A 77 -3.44 -12.32 2.48
CA CYS A 77 -3.37 -11.49 1.28
C CYS A 77 -1.91 -11.29 0.90
N HIS A 78 -1.55 -11.69 -0.30
CA HIS A 78 -0.21 -11.52 -0.86
C HIS A 78 -0.25 -10.41 -1.89
N ILE A 79 0.57 -9.39 -1.68
CA ILE A 79 0.57 -8.18 -2.51
C ILE A 79 1.95 -8.00 -3.10
N LEU A 80 1.99 -7.81 -4.43
CA LEU A 80 3.22 -7.35 -5.08
C LEU A 80 3.23 -5.84 -4.99
N GLU A 81 4.26 -5.29 -4.33
CA GLU A 81 4.39 -3.85 -4.18
C GLU A 81 5.55 -3.37 -5.03
N VAL A 82 5.27 -2.46 -5.95
CA VAL A 82 6.29 -1.80 -6.76
C VAL A 82 6.42 -0.37 -6.26
N GLN A 83 7.62 -0.02 -5.78
CA GLN A 83 7.93 1.34 -5.33
C GLN A 83 8.72 2.02 -6.43
N TYR A 84 8.39 3.26 -6.73
CA TYR A 84 9.12 3.99 -7.75
C TYR A 84 9.06 5.49 -7.47
N GLY A 85 10.15 6.18 -7.81
CA GLY A 85 10.24 7.61 -7.57
C GLY A 85 11.67 8.06 -7.50
N SER A 86 11.89 9.23 -6.92
CA SER A 86 13.23 9.77 -6.78
C SER A 86 14.03 9.04 -5.69
N GLU A 87 13.34 8.41 -4.75
CA GLU A 87 14.00 7.71 -3.66
C GLU A 87 13.08 6.62 -3.12
N CYS A 88 13.61 5.39 -3.01
CA CYS A 88 12.86 4.27 -2.45
C CYS A 88 13.48 3.81 -1.14
N SER A 89 13.78 4.77 -0.26
CA SER A 89 14.42 4.51 1.02
C SER A 89 13.38 4.13 2.07
N GLU A 90 13.73 3.17 2.93
CA GLU A 90 12.87 2.80 4.05
C GLU A 90 12.71 3.92 5.06
N SER A 91 13.62 4.88 5.06
CA SER A 91 13.51 6.04 5.95
C SER A 91 12.55 7.09 5.44
N ASP A 92 12.10 7.00 4.19
CA ASP A 92 11.12 7.93 3.61
C ASP A 92 9.72 7.46 4.01
N ILE A 93 9.37 7.70 5.26
CA ILE A 93 8.09 7.23 5.78
C ILE A 93 7.63 8.14 6.90
N GLU A 94 6.37 8.48 6.88
CA GLU A 94 5.66 9.09 8.00
C GLU A 94 4.55 8.14 8.41
N ARG A 95 4.33 8.01 9.72
CA ARG A 95 3.26 7.17 10.23
C ARG A 95 2.27 8.03 10.99
N LEU A 96 1.00 7.73 10.83
CA LEU A 96 -0.06 8.42 11.53
C LEU A 96 -0.35 7.62 12.80
N GLU A 97 -0.08 8.24 13.94
CA GLU A 97 -0.36 7.62 15.23
C GLU A 97 -1.85 7.73 15.51
N SER A 98 -2.43 6.67 16.04
CA SER A 98 -3.84 6.68 16.37
C SER A 98 -4.06 6.56 17.88
#